data_b97cc9abe48f859567d5b897f3af2f86
#
_entry.id   b97cc9abe48f859567d5b897f3af2f86
#
_cell.length_a   1.000
_cell.length_b   1.000
_cell.length_c   1.000
_cell.angle_alpha   90.00
_cell.angle_beta   90.00
_cell.angle_gamma   90.00
#
_symmetry.space_group_name_H-M   'P 1'
#
loop_
_entity.id
_entity.type
_entity.pdbx_description
1 polymer ?
#
loop_
_entity_poly.entity_id
_entity_poly.type
_entity_poly.pdbx_seq_one_letter_code
_entity_poly.pdbx_strand_id
1 'polypeptide(L)'
;SYIELLEIARDGKRSRDFELITMELFKNIYKINAIVLGGARKPDGVLYMPEFGVIVDTKAYADGYSKSIAQADEMIRYIEDNKRRDPSRNSTKWWEHFPTSIPANNFYFLWVSSVFVNKFHEQLSYTAQETQTVGAALSVEQLLLGADSVLKGNLTTKKFIDSFKNQEIVFAPSILHS
;
A
#
# COMPACT_ATOMS: atom_id res chain seq x y z
N SER A 1 15.02 -1.65 -14.18
CA SER A 1 14.29 -0.38 -14.21
C SER A 1 12.88 -0.54 -13.65
N TYR A 2 12.43 0.43 -12.86
CA TYR A 2 11.09 0.40 -12.26
C TYR A 2 9.95 0.59 -13.27
N ILE A 3 10.26 1.07 -14.49
CA ILE A 3 9.25 1.20 -15.56
C ILE A 3 8.62 -0.14 -15.93
N GLU A 4 9.35 -1.24 -15.74
CA GLU A 4 8.82 -2.60 -15.96
C GLU A 4 7.60 -2.89 -15.10
N LEU A 5 7.40 -2.16 -14.00
CA LEU A 5 6.22 -2.33 -13.14
C LEU A 5 4.91 -2.12 -13.91
N LEU A 6 4.91 -1.29 -14.95
CA LEU A 6 3.71 -1.07 -15.76
C LEU A 6 3.21 -2.37 -16.43
N GLU A 7 4.14 -3.22 -16.86
CA GLU A 7 3.80 -4.53 -17.44
C GLU A 7 3.55 -5.58 -16.37
N ILE A 8 4.42 -5.63 -15.37
CA ILE A 8 4.34 -6.62 -14.28
C ILE A 8 3.01 -6.50 -13.52
N ALA A 9 2.54 -5.28 -13.29
CA ALA A 9 1.30 -5.03 -12.58
C ALA A 9 0.06 -5.57 -13.31
N ARG A 10 0.17 -5.86 -14.61
CA ARG A 10 -0.92 -6.40 -15.42
C ARG A 10 -0.82 -7.92 -15.63
N ASP A 11 0.19 -8.57 -15.06
CA ASP A 11 0.42 -9.98 -15.25
C ASP A 11 0.25 -10.75 -13.93
N GLY A 12 -0.90 -11.43 -13.79
CA GLY A 12 -1.20 -12.21 -12.60
C GLY A 12 -0.22 -13.35 -12.32
N LYS A 13 0.54 -13.78 -13.33
CA LYS A 13 1.58 -14.81 -13.16
C LYS A 13 2.85 -14.23 -12.55
N ARG A 14 2.98 -12.92 -12.51
CA ARG A 14 4.13 -12.22 -11.96
C ARG A 14 3.79 -11.46 -10.67
N SER A 15 2.77 -11.92 -9.94
CA SER A 15 2.33 -11.27 -8.71
C SER A 15 3.45 -11.16 -7.68
N ARG A 16 4.29 -12.17 -7.56
CA ARG A 16 5.43 -12.14 -6.63
C ARG A 16 6.48 -11.11 -7.05
N ASP A 17 6.79 -11.02 -8.34
CA ASP A 17 7.69 -9.98 -8.84
C ASP A 17 7.13 -8.60 -8.57
N PHE A 18 5.83 -8.42 -8.74
CA PHE A 18 5.16 -7.17 -8.47
C PHE A 18 5.30 -6.74 -7.00
N GLU A 19 5.07 -7.67 -6.08
CA GLU A 19 5.29 -7.42 -4.65
C GLU A 19 6.72 -6.96 -4.38
N LEU A 20 7.69 -7.75 -4.83
CA LEU A 20 9.11 -7.50 -4.56
C LEU A 20 9.58 -6.16 -5.10
N ILE A 21 9.27 -5.86 -6.37
CA ILE A 21 9.73 -4.64 -7.01
C ILE A 21 9.02 -3.40 -6.46
N THR A 22 7.73 -3.52 -6.14
CA THR A 22 6.99 -2.43 -5.51
C THR A 22 7.61 -2.05 -4.16
N MET A 23 7.89 -3.04 -3.32
CA MET A 23 8.48 -2.79 -2.01
C MET A 23 9.91 -2.27 -2.13
N GLU A 24 10.66 -2.76 -3.11
CA GLU A 24 12.01 -2.26 -3.40
C GLU A 24 11.99 -0.78 -3.79
N LEU A 25 11.01 -0.38 -4.60
CA LEU A 25 10.85 1.02 -5.02
C LEU A 25 10.54 1.92 -3.82
N PHE A 26 9.67 1.51 -2.92
CA PHE A 26 9.40 2.25 -1.70
C PHE A 26 10.66 2.42 -0.85
N LYS A 27 11.47 1.37 -0.73
CA LYS A 27 12.70 1.41 0.05
C LYS A 27 13.77 2.28 -0.61
N ASN A 28 14.02 2.07 -1.89
CA ASN A 28 15.17 2.67 -2.58
C ASN A 28 14.91 4.09 -3.05
N ILE A 29 13.69 4.40 -3.50
CA ILE A 29 13.37 5.73 -4.04
C ILE A 29 12.60 6.58 -3.03
N TYR A 30 11.50 6.06 -2.49
CA TYR A 30 10.70 6.79 -1.49
C TYR A 30 11.42 6.95 -0.15
N LYS A 31 12.44 6.13 0.10
CA LYS A 31 13.20 6.14 1.36
C LYS A 31 12.33 5.83 2.58
N ILE A 32 11.37 4.95 2.40
CA ILE A 32 10.52 4.42 3.47
C ILE A 32 10.98 2.99 3.75
N ASN A 33 11.10 2.60 5.03
CA ASN A 33 11.41 1.22 5.35
C ASN A 33 10.31 0.32 4.82
N ALA A 34 10.70 -0.73 4.11
CA ALA A 34 9.77 -1.64 3.44
C ALA A 34 10.18 -3.08 3.67
N ILE A 35 9.23 -3.91 4.09
CA ILE A 35 9.47 -5.33 4.36
C ILE A 35 8.46 -6.15 3.56
N VAL A 36 8.97 -7.06 2.73
CA VAL A 36 8.16 -8.05 2.02
C VAL A 36 7.86 -9.18 3.00
N LEU A 37 6.58 -9.49 3.20
CA LEU A 37 6.17 -10.52 4.15
C LEU A 37 5.95 -11.87 3.46
N GLY A 38 5.05 -11.91 2.50
CA GLY A 38 4.70 -13.14 1.80
C GLY A 38 4.10 -14.22 2.70
N GLY A 39 3.39 -15.16 2.10
CA GLY A 39 2.78 -16.27 2.81
C GLY A 39 1.35 -16.01 3.27
N ALA A 40 0.69 -17.09 3.72
CA ALA A 40 -0.70 -17.03 4.13
C ALA A 40 -0.89 -16.24 5.42
N ARG A 41 -2.03 -15.56 5.51
CA ARG A 41 -2.47 -14.84 6.71
C ARG A 41 -1.60 -13.61 7.05
N LYS A 42 -0.84 -13.14 6.08
CA LYS A 42 -0.02 -11.92 6.19
C LYS A 42 -0.34 -11.00 5.02
N PRO A 43 -0.25 -9.67 5.20
CA PRO A 43 -0.25 -8.78 4.04
C PRO A 43 0.98 -9.03 3.16
N ASP A 44 0.96 -8.50 1.95
CA ASP A 44 2.10 -8.64 1.03
C ASP A 44 3.35 -7.95 1.59
N GLY A 45 3.16 -6.84 2.27
CA GLY A 45 4.27 -6.13 2.89
C GLY A 45 3.80 -5.06 3.86
N VAL A 46 4.79 -4.45 4.52
CA VAL A 46 4.56 -3.30 5.39
C VAL A 46 5.57 -2.22 5.07
N LEU A 47 5.13 -0.98 5.21
CA LEU A 47 6.01 0.20 5.16
C LEU A 47 6.00 0.83 6.53
N TYR A 48 7.14 1.41 6.94
CA TYR A 48 7.16 2.16 8.19
C TYR A 48 8.25 3.21 8.22
N MET A 49 7.98 4.23 9.00
CA MET A 49 8.93 5.17 9.54
C MET A 49 8.71 5.19 11.06
N PRO A 50 9.55 5.81 11.86
CA PRO A 50 9.30 5.85 13.31
C PRO A 50 7.93 6.40 13.70
N GLU A 51 7.31 7.23 12.84
CA GLU A 51 6.07 7.94 13.13
C GLU A 51 4.83 7.27 12.57
N PHE A 52 4.95 6.33 11.61
CA PHE A 52 3.78 5.70 10.98
C PHE A 52 4.08 4.30 10.44
N GLY A 53 3.04 3.52 10.26
CA GLY A 53 3.09 2.22 9.61
C GLY A 53 2.00 2.08 8.55
N VAL A 54 2.28 1.31 7.49
CA VAL A 54 1.34 1.08 6.39
C VAL A 54 1.27 -0.40 6.08
N ILE A 55 0.06 -0.94 6.06
CA ILE A 55 -0.22 -2.31 5.63
C ILE A 55 -0.42 -2.27 4.12
N VAL A 56 0.37 -3.02 3.35
CA VAL A 56 0.36 -2.98 1.88
C VAL A 56 -0.14 -4.29 1.31
N ASP A 57 -1.06 -4.19 0.35
CA ASP A 57 -1.51 -5.31 -0.47
C ASP A 57 -1.36 -4.93 -1.94
N THR A 58 -0.70 -5.79 -2.70
CA THR A 58 -0.44 -5.58 -4.12
C THR A 58 -1.28 -6.53 -4.95
N LYS A 59 -1.84 -6.04 -6.06
CA LYS A 59 -2.70 -6.84 -6.94
C LYS A 59 -2.28 -6.66 -8.40
N ALA A 60 -1.75 -7.74 -9.00
CA ALA A 60 -1.35 -7.76 -10.40
C ALA A 60 -2.51 -8.30 -11.24
N TYR A 61 -3.22 -7.41 -11.91
CA TYR A 61 -4.36 -7.75 -12.76
C TYR A 61 -4.30 -7.03 -14.10
N ALA A 62 -4.55 -7.77 -15.18
CA ALA A 62 -4.53 -7.22 -16.54
C ALA A 62 -5.56 -6.11 -16.75
N ASP A 63 -6.77 -6.31 -16.23
CA ASP A 63 -7.90 -5.43 -16.47
C ASP A 63 -8.17 -4.45 -15.32
N GLY A 64 -7.23 -4.35 -14.39
CA GLY A 64 -7.39 -3.49 -13.22
C GLY A 64 -8.02 -4.21 -12.03
N TYR A 65 -7.95 -3.57 -10.89
CA TYR A 65 -8.38 -4.15 -9.62
C TYR A 65 -9.70 -3.56 -9.14
N SER A 66 -10.67 -4.46 -8.93
CA SER A 66 -11.86 -4.21 -8.16
C SER A 66 -11.99 -5.38 -7.19
N LYS A 67 -11.94 -5.12 -5.91
CA LYS A 67 -11.88 -6.19 -4.94
C LYS A 67 -13.20 -6.94 -4.80
N SER A 68 -13.13 -8.25 -4.61
CA SER A 68 -14.26 -9.06 -4.21
C SER A 68 -14.55 -8.86 -2.72
N ILE A 69 -15.68 -9.37 -2.24
CA ILE A 69 -16.03 -9.36 -0.82
C ILE A 69 -14.95 -10.05 0.00
N ALA A 70 -14.46 -11.21 -0.47
CA ALA A 70 -13.41 -11.95 0.21
C ALA A 70 -12.11 -11.15 0.35
N GLN A 71 -11.73 -10.39 -0.68
CA GLN A 71 -10.53 -9.53 -0.65
C GLN A 71 -10.73 -8.30 0.24
N ALA A 72 -11.95 -7.77 0.30
CA ALA A 72 -12.28 -6.71 1.24
C ALA A 72 -12.09 -7.18 2.69
N ASP A 73 -12.59 -8.36 3.00
CA ASP A 73 -12.45 -8.97 4.32
C ASP A 73 -11.00 -9.25 4.67
N GLU A 74 -10.17 -9.58 3.68
CA GLU A 74 -8.74 -9.83 3.87
C GLU A 74 -8.01 -8.59 4.43
N MET A 75 -8.19 -7.43 3.81
CA MET A 75 -7.58 -6.19 4.32
C MET A 75 -8.14 -5.82 5.70
N ILE A 76 -9.42 -5.98 5.91
CA ILE A 76 -10.05 -5.73 7.21
C ILE A 76 -9.40 -6.63 8.28
N ARG A 77 -9.18 -7.91 7.98
CA ARG A 77 -8.51 -8.83 8.91
C ARG A 77 -7.09 -8.38 9.24
N TYR A 78 -6.32 -7.95 8.25
CA TYR A 78 -4.96 -7.44 8.50
C TYR A 78 -4.99 -6.23 9.43
N ILE A 79 -5.87 -5.28 9.17
CA ILE A 79 -6.00 -4.08 10.01
C ILE A 79 -6.38 -4.47 11.44
N GLU A 80 -7.36 -5.36 11.60
CA GLU A 80 -7.80 -5.84 12.91
C GLU A 80 -6.71 -6.63 13.63
N ASP A 81 -5.97 -7.49 12.91
CA ASP A 81 -4.84 -8.22 13.48
C ASP A 81 -3.77 -7.28 14.02
N ASN A 82 -3.46 -6.21 13.28
CA ASN A 82 -2.50 -5.22 13.75
C ASN A 82 -2.99 -4.46 14.99
N LYS A 83 -4.27 -4.17 15.06
CA LYS A 83 -4.85 -3.50 16.24
C LYS A 83 -4.83 -4.37 17.48
N ARG A 84 -5.20 -5.63 17.33
CA ARG A 84 -5.35 -6.56 18.45
C ARG A 84 -4.02 -7.19 18.85
N ARG A 85 -3.16 -7.51 17.88
CA ARG A 85 -1.85 -8.12 18.09
C ARG A 85 -1.90 -9.37 18.97
N ASP A 86 -2.90 -10.19 18.71
CA ASP A 86 -3.19 -11.41 19.47
C ASP A 86 -2.64 -12.65 18.74
N PRO A 87 -1.58 -13.29 19.26
CA PRO A 87 -0.97 -14.46 18.61
C PRO A 87 -1.91 -15.67 18.53
N SER A 88 -2.94 -15.73 19.37
CA SER A 88 -3.92 -16.81 19.31
C SER A 88 -4.84 -16.69 18.09
N ARG A 89 -5.03 -15.48 17.58
CA ARG A 89 -5.82 -15.22 16.37
C ARG A 89 -5.00 -15.36 15.11
N ASN A 90 -3.75 -14.93 15.15
CA ASN A 90 -2.83 -15.03 14.03
C ASN A 90 -1.42 -15.30 14.55
N SER A 91 -0.98 -16.54 14.45
CA SER A 91 0.30 -16.99 14.99
C SER A 91 1.50 -16.48 14.20
N THR A 92 1.30 -15.88 13.03
CA THR A 92 2.40 -15.32 12.23
C THR A 92 3.05 -14.12 12.90
N LYS A 93 2.29 -13.38 13.71
CA LYS A 93 2.77 -12.18 14.42
C LYS A 93 3.42 -11.17 13.49
N TRP A 94 2.92 -11.06 12.25
CA TRP A 94 3.53 -10.21 11.22
C TRP A 94 3.61 -8.74 11.64
N TRP A 95 2.73 -8.28 12.53
CA TRP A 95 2.74 -6.90 13.05
C TRP A 95 4.01 -6.56 13.86
N GLU A 96 4.77 -7.57 14.30
CA GLU A 96 6.02 -7.35 15.04
C GLU A 96 7.11 -6.70 14.18
N HIS A 97 6.94 -6.68 12.85
CA HIS A 97 7.83 -5.95 11.96
C HIS A 97 7.71 -4.43 12.10
N PHE A 98 6.59 -3.95 12.65
CA PHE A 98 6.46 -2.53 12.94
C PHE A 98 7.21 -2.13 14.20
N PRO A 99 7.89 -0.95 14.22
CA PRO A 99 8.42 -0.41 15.46
C PRO A 99 7.34 -0.20 16.52
N THR A 100 7.66 -0.50 17.77
CA THR A 100 6.72 -0.32 18.88
C THR A 100 6.45 1.14 19.22
N SER A 101 7.25 2.05 18.69
CA SER A 101 7.14 3.50 18.88
C SER A 101 6.00 4.15 18.10
N ILE A 102 5.44 3.44 17.08
CA ILE A 102 4.39 4.03 16.25
C ILE A 102 3.10 4.17 17.06
N PRO A 103 2.53 5.40 17.15
CA PRO A 103 1.25 5.58 17.83
C PRO A 103 0.13 4.78 17.19
N ALA A 104 -0.81 4.28 17.99
CA ALA A 104 -1.88 3.39 17.54
C ALA A 104 -2.74 3.99 16.43
N ASN A 105 -2.90 5.30 16.38
CA ASN A 105 -3.69 6.00 15.35
C ASN A 105 -2.90 6.40 14.11
N ASN A 106 -1.62 6.01 14.03
CA ASN A 106 -0.75 6.33 12.89
C ASN A 106 -0.47 5.11 12.01
N PHE A 107 -1.41 4.17 11.96
CA PHE A 107 -1.37 3.07 11.02
C PHE A 107 -2.36 3.31 9.89
N TYR A 108 -1.95 2.91 8.70
CA TYR A 108 -2.67 3.14 7.44
C TYR A 108 -2.71 1.86 6.63
N PHE A 109 -3.56 1.82 5.61
CA PHE A 109 -3.56 0.71 4.65
C PHE A 109 -3.43 1.24 3.22
N LEU A 110 -2.88 0.40 2.33
CA LEU A 110 -2.61 0.78 0.95
C LEU A 110 -2.82 -0.42 0.03
N TRP A 111 -3.62 -0.23 -1.01
CA TRP A 111 -3.63 -1.13 -2.16
C TRP A 111 -2.81 -0.53 -3.29
N VAL A 112 -1.97 -1.38 -3.92
CA VAL A 112 -1.20 -1.03 -5.11
C VAL A 112 -1.60 -1.97 -6.23
N SER A 113 -1.95 -1.43 -7.40
CA SER A 113 -2.33 -2.22 -8.57
C SER A 113 -2.05 -1.46 -9.86
N SER A 114 -2.25 -2.12 -11.00
CA SER A 114 -2.11 -1.46 -12.31
C SER A 114 -3.03 -0.26 -12.43
N VAL A 115 -4.32 -0.48 -12.28
CA VAL A 115 -5.37 0.56 -12.22
C VAL A 115 -6.48 0.05 -11.31
N PHE A 116 -7.32 0.97 -10.83
CA PHE A 116 -8.50 0.64 -10.03
C PHE A 116 -9.74 0.91 -10.86
N VAL A 117 -10.68 -0.04 -10.87
CA VAL A 117 -11.85 -0.01 -11.75
C VAL A 117 -13.15 -0.26 -10.98
N ASN A 118 -14.26 -0.07 -11.66
CA ASN A 118 -15.62 -0.27 -11.13
C ASN A 118 -15.86 0.57 -9.87
N LYS A 119 -16.43 -0.03 -8.84
CA LYS A 119 -16.75 0.65 -7.58
C LYS A 119 -15.65 0.57 -6.54
N PHE A 120 -14.39 0.49 -6.96
CA PHE A 120 -13.27 0.34 -6.01
C PHE A 120 -13.23 1.47 -4.98
N HIS A 121 -13.53 2.69 -5.40
CA HIS A 121 -13.55 3.84 -4.51
C HIS A 121 -14.53 3.65 -3.34
N GLU A 122 -15.73 3.16 -3.63
CA GLU A 122 -16.73 2.85 -2.60
C GLU A 122 -16.24 1.74 -1.66
N GLN A 123 -15.58 0.73 -2.22
CA GLN A 123 -15.02 -0.39 -1.45
C GLN A 123 -13.90 0.05 -0.52
N LEU A 124 -13.06 0.98 -0.99
CA LEU A 124 -11.99 1.55 -0.18
C LEU A 124 -12.57 2.35 0.99
N SER A 125 -13.55 3.21 0.72
CA SER A 125 -14.25 3.99 1.75
C SER A 125 -14.91 3.09 2.78
N TYR A 126 -15.52 1.99 2.35
CA TYR A 126 -16.11 1.00 3.24
C TYR A 126 -15.08 0.38 4.18
N THR A 127 -13.92 -0.03 3.65
CA THR A 127 -12.84 -0.58 4.47
C THR A 127 -12.36 0.43 5.52
N ALA A 128 -12.16 1.66 5.11
CA ALA A 128 -11.72 2.74 6.01
C ALA A 128 -12.75 2.97 7.13
N GLN A 129 -14.02 3.03 6.78
CA GLN A 129 -15.10 3.25 7.74
C GLN A 129 -15.25 2.07 8.69
N GLU A 130 -15.25 0.85 8.18
CA GLU A 130 -15.42 -0.37 8.97
C GLU A 130 -14.29 -0.55 9.98
N THR A 131 -13.07 -0.18 9.61
CA THR A 131 -11.89 -0.37 10.46
C THR A 131 -11.48 0.88 11.22
N GLN A 132 -12.12 2.02 10.96
CA GLN A 132 -11.70 3.31 11.52
C GLN A 132 -10.23 3.59 11.27
N THR A 133 -9.77 3.26 10.06
CA THR A 133 -8.37 3.39 9.64
C THR A 133 -8.33 4.09 8.29
N VAL A 134 -7.43 5.05 8.16
CA VAL A 134 -7.26 5.78 6.92
C VAL A 134 -6.43 4.95 5.95
N GLY A 135 -6.84 4.90 4.70
CA GLY A 135 -6.13 4.18 3.66
C GLY A 135 -6.10 4.92 2.34
N ALA A 136 -5.54 4.25 1.35
CA ALA A 136 -5.41 4.78 0.01
C ALA A 136 -5.28 3.67 -1.02
N ALA A 137 -5.44 4.04 -2.28
CA ALA A 137 -5.13 3.22 -3.43
C ALA A 137 -4.09 3.97 -4.28
N LEU A 138 -3.12 3.23 -4.81
CA LEU A 138 -2.03 3.79 -5.58
C LEU A 138 -1.83 2.96 -6.85
N SER A 139 -2.15 3.55 -8.01
CA SER A 139 -1.85 2.88 -9.27
C SER A 139 -0.36 2.90 -9.55
N VAL A 140 0.12 1.95 -10.35
CA VAL A 140 1.54 1.89 -10.72
C VAL A 140 1.98 3.17 -11.41
N GLU A 141 1.13 3.76 -12.25
CA GLU A 141 1.45 5.04 -12.88
C GLU A 141 1.73 6.12 -11.83
N GLN A 142 0.85 6.23 -10.83
CA GLN A 142 1.03 7.20 -9.75
C GLN A 142 2.21 6.86 -8.85
N LEU A 143 2.46 5.57 -8.60
CA LEU A 143 3.64 5.12 -7.86
C LEU A 143 4.93 5.61 -8.53
N LEU A 144 5.01 5.51 -9.86
CA LEU A 144 6.17 5.96 -10.63
C LEU A 144 6.27 7.49 -10.68
N LEU A 145 5.13 8.20 -10.82
CA LEU A 145 5.11 9.66 -10.76
C LEU A 145 5.55 10.17 -9.38
N GLY A 146 5.10 9.51 -8.32
CA GLY A 146 5.54 9.83 -6.96
C GLY A 146 7.03 9.61 -6.77
N ALA A 147 7.58 8.52 -7.32
CA ALA A 147 9.01 8.24 -7.28
C ALA A 147 9.81 9.37 -7.96
N ASP A 148 9.36 9.82 -9.14
CA ASP A 148 9.97 10.95 -9.83
C ASP A 148 9.92 12.22 -8.98
N SER A 149 8.79 12.48 -8.33
CA SER A 149 8.63 13.63 -7.43
C SER A 149 9.58 13.57 -6.24
N VAL A 150 9.82 12.37 -5.68
CA VAL A 150 10.81 12.20 -4.61
C VAL A 150 12.20 12.56 -5.12
N LEU A 151 12.58 12.04 -6.28
CA LEU A 151 13.90 12.30 -6.86
C LEU A 151 14.12 13.77 -7.15
N LYS A 152 13.06 14.51 -7.49
CA LYS A 152 13.11 15.96 -7.71
C LYS A 152 13.00 16.80 -6.42
N GLY A 153 12.87 16.15 -5.27
CA GLY A 153 12.75 16.83 -3.99
C GLY A 153 11.38 17.43 -3.69
N ASN A 154 10.36 17.05 -4.46
CA ASN A 154 9.00 17.61 -4.34
C ASN A 154 8.06 16.76 -3.49
N LEU A 155 8.43 15.52 -3.17
CA LEU A 155 7.65 14.62 -2.35
C LEU A 155 8.51 14.08 -1.19
N THR A 156 8.05 14.28 0.04
CA THR A 156 8.68 13.76 1.25
C THR A 156 7.86 12.60 1.80
N THR A 157 8.40 11.84 2.75
CA THR A 157 7.66 10.76 3.43
C THR A 157 6.43 11.30 4.14
N LYS A 158 6.54 12.49 4.74
CA LYS A 158 5.40 13.13 5.39
C LYS A 158 4.31 13.49 4.38
N LYS A 159 4.66 14.10 3.26
CA LYS A 159 3.69 14.43 2.20
C LYS A 159 3.05 13.18 1.62
N PHE A 160 3.82 12.11 1.49
CA PHE A 160 3.29 10.83 1.02
C PHE A 160 2.19 10.32 1.95
N ILE A 161 2.44 10.24 3.25
CA ILE A 161 1.43 9.74 4.20
C ILE A 161 0.26 10.71 4.33
N ASP A 162 0.49 12.02 4.22
CA ASP A 162 -0.56 13.02 4.24
C ASP A 162 -1.50 12.92 3.02
N SER A 163 -1.06 12.25 1.95
CA SER A 163 -1.90 12.00 0.76
C SER A 163 -2.92 10.89 0.96
N PHE A 164 -2.86 10.14 2.05
CA PHE A 164 -3.82 9.08 2.35
C PHE A 164 -5.11 9.70 2.88
N LYS A 165 -6.17 9.69 2.05
CA LYS A 165 -7.45 10.35 2.33
C LYS A 165 -8.63 9.47 1.93
N ASN A 166 -8.50 8.15 2.06
CA ASN A 166 -9.52 7.17 1.70
C ASN A 166 -9.94 7.24 0.23
N GLN A 167 -8.98 7.51 -0.64
CA GLN A 167 -9.18 7.61 -2.08
C GLN A 167 -7.91 7.24 -2.82
N GLU A 168 -7.96 7.20 -4.15
CA GLU A 168 -6.77 7.05 -4.97
C GLU A 168 -5.86 8.26 -4.79
N ILE A 169 -4.56 7.99 -4.63
CA ILE A 169 -3.55 9.05 -4.58
C ILE A 169 -3.27 9.52 -6.00
N VAL A 170 -3.32 10.82 -6.22
CA VAL A 170 -2.95 11.44 -7.48
C VAL A 170 -1.86 12.46 -7.21
N PHE A 171 -0.67 12.22 -7.75
CA PHE A 171 0.43 13.17 -7.68
C PHE A 171 0.35 14.08 -8.90
N ALA A 172 0.20 15.38 -8.67
CA ALA A 172 0.20 16.34 -9.76
C ALA A 172 1.57 16.33 -10.44
N PRO A 173 1.65 16.20 -11.77
CA PRO A 173 2.92 16.29 -12.46
C PRO A 173 3.53 17.68 -12.23
N SER A 174 4.79 17.73 -11.78
CA SER A 174 5.48 19.00 -11.52
C SER A 174 5.56 19.88 -12.74
N ILE A 175 5.57 19.28 -13.93
CA ILE A 175 5.58 19.98 -15.21
C ILE A 175 4.37 20.89 -15.41
N LEU A 176 3.24 20.58 -14.77
CA LEU A 176 2.01 21.40 -14.89
C LEU A 176 2.07 22.69 -14.07
N HIS A 177 3.09 22.84 -13.25
CA HIS A 177 3.26 23.97 -12.35
C HIS A 177 4.49 24.81 -12.66
N SER A 178 5.14 24.48 -13.75
CA SER A 178 6.33 25.22 -14.22
C SER A 178 5.97 26.41 -15.08
#